data_256fb58c1a4f31a00db5d3e5e858458c
#
_entry.id   256fb58c1a4f31a00db5d3e5e858458c
#
_cell.length_a   1.000
_cell.length_b   1.000
_cell.length_c   1.000
_cell.angle_alpha   90.00
_cell.angle_beta   90.00
_cell.angle_gamma   90.00
#
_symmetry.space_group_name_H-M   'P 1'
#
loop_
_entity.id
_entity.type
_entity.pdbx_description
1 polymer ?
#
loop_
_entity_poly.entity_id
_entity_poly.type
_entity_poly.pdbx_seq_one_letter_code
_entity_poly.pdbx_strand_id
1 'polypeptide(L)'
;MENNQHIVAIEIGSTKIVGAIAEKSVSGNLSVNHLEEEKLTNCVRYGCVQNVENTKNAIMRIVKKLENKIKGDITDVYVGINGRSLHSVPTEIDRNLNIAESITKQNIENLKNSAFKEPIASYEPIDIVPQTYYVDNKEQPNPVGCCGGSINIKFNRIVAKPTLKLNLERALGALGALRVKKFLVTSLAMAESILTEEERTLGCMLVDMGAETTTVTIFKNGTLNYMATLPFGGRNLTRDLVNGLQNTTEDKAETVKKNIAEPLNIEATDLLIDGISSKSAINYIISRTSEIITNVNKQIEYAHLKSSDVKTIVLVGGAAKLKGLQAEFKERTQIETRMGTTPPIINILNHEINKFEHIQVFSLLDKAASIIADGSTCVALHSFSTAEDPTINTATAPKPEPEEKEPRKPKKPGMFSRFKTALDKLMTEDEEESEE
;
A
#
# COMPACT_ATOMS: atom_id res chain seq x y z
N MET A 1 10.78 11.87 -28.64
CA MET A 1 9.77 11.55 -27.60
C MET A 1 10.54 11.32 -26.32
N GLU A 2 10.35 12.15 -25.33
CA GLU A 2 10.95 11.91 -24.01
C GLU A 2 10.44 10.58 -23.48
N ASN A 3 11.34 9.68 -23.19
CA ASN A 3 11.02 8.33 -22.73
C ASN A 3 10.68 8.41 -21.23
N ASN A 4 9.47 8.90 -20.91
CA ASN A 4 8.98 8.98 -19.54
C ASN A 4 8.89 7.57 -18.96
N GLN A 5 9.46 7.38 -17.78
CA GLN A 5 9.36 6.10 -17.04
C GLN A 5 8.01 6.04 -16.33
N HIS A 6 7.22 5.01 -16.62
CA HIS A 6 5.98 4.75 -15.88
C HIS A 6 6.26 3.84 -14.70
N ILE A 7 5.81 4.25 -13.53
CA ILE A 7 5.95 3.54 -12.27
C ILE A 7 4.55 3.19 -11.77
N VAL A 8 4.34 1.94 -11.40
CA VAL A 8 3.05 1.45 -10.89
C VAL A 8 3.24 0.95 -9.47
N ALA A 9 2.43 1.46 -8.55
CA ALA A 9 2.39 1.00 -7.17
C ALA A 9 0.99 0.56 -6.76
N ILE A 10 0.93 -0.50 -5.95
CA ILE A 10 -0.31 -1.03 -5.37
C ILE A 10 -0.16 -1.09 -3.86
N GLU A 11 -1.10 -0.47 -3.14
CA GLU A 11 -1.26 -0.54 -1.69
C GLU A 11 -2.45 -1.45 -1.37
N ILE A 12 -2.24 -2.42 -0.47
CA ILE A 12 -3.26 -3.39 -0.07
C ILE A 12 -3.59 -3.20 1.40
N GLY A 13 -4.70 -2.49 1.65
CA GLY A 13 -5.23 -2.24 3.00
C GLY A 13 -6.28 -3.26 3.42
N SER A 14 -6.76 -3.16 4.67
CA SER A 14 -7.81 -4.06 5.19
C SER A 14 -9.21 -3.76 4.67
N THR A 15 -9.45 -2.55 4.14
CA THR A 15 -10.78 -2.11 3.65
C THR A 15 -10.79 -1.72 2.19
N LYS A 16 -9.64 -1.47 1.61
CA LYS A 16 -9.50 -1.10 0.20
C LYS A 16 -8.12 -1.47 -0.34
N ILE A 17 -8.03 -1.63 -1.66
CA ILE A 17 -6.79 -1.66 -2.42
C ILE A 17 -6.74 -0.38 -3.25
N VAL A 18 -5.57 0.22 -3.36
CA VAL A 18 -5.34 1.41 -4.17
C VAL A 18 -4.19 1.13 -5.12
N GLY A 19 -4.40 1.36 -6.40
CA GLY A 19 -3.36 1.32 -7.43
C GLY A 19 -3.18 2.69 -8.06
N ALA A 20 -1.94 3.08 -8.32
CA ALA A 20 -1.65 4.35 -8.97
C ALA A 20 -0.48 4.21 -9.95
N ILE A 21 -0.51 5.05 -11.00
CA ILE A 21 0.55 5.19 -11.99
C ILE A 21 1.13 6.59 -11.90
N ALA A 22 2.45 6.67 -11.80
CA ALA A 22 3.20 7.91 -11.91
C ALA A 22 4.10 7.88 -13.14
N GLU A 23 4.23 9.02 -13.79
CA GLU A 23 5.25 9.28 -14.80
C GLU A 23 6.42 10.01 -14.14
N LYS A 24 7.61 9.44 -14.25
CA LYS A 24 8.86 10.05 -13.79
C LYS A 24 9.49 10.82 -14.94
N SER A 25 9.61 12.12 -14.76
CA SER A 25 10.31 13.00 -15.70
C SER A 25 11.84 12.83 -15.60
N VAL A 26 12.56 13.31 -16.60
CA VAL A 26 14.04 13.36 -16.59
C VAL A 26 14.56 14.18 -15.40
N SER A 27 13.83 15.21 -14.96
CA SER A 27 14.16 15.99 -13.75
C SER A 27 13.88 15.27 -12.43
N GLY A 28 13.30 14.07 -12.46
CA GLY A 28 12.98 13.26 -11.28
C GLY A 28 11.60 13.54 -10.68
N ASN A 29 10.86 14.55 -11.14
CA ASN A 29 9.51 14.82 -10.67
C ASN A 29 8.54 13.70 -11.07
N LEU A 30 7.58 13.41 -10.17
CA LEU A 30 6.56 12.41 -10.38
C LEU A 30 5.22 13.06 -10.67
N SER A 31 4.62 12.72 -11.79
CA SER A 31 3.27 13.18 -12.17
C SER A 31 2.30 12.02 -12.07
N VAL A 32 1.29 12.12 -11.19
CA VAL A 32 0.25 11.11 -11.00
C VAL A 32 -1.02 11.53 -11.73
N ASN A 33 -1.37 10.77 -12.78
CA ASN A 33 -2.57 10.99 -13.59
C ASN A 33 -3.66 9.95 -13.34
N HIS A 34 -3.28 8.76 -12.94
CA HIS A 34 -4.17 7.62 -12.82
C HIS A 34 -4.09 7.00 -11.45
N LEU A 35 -5.24 6.92 -10.79
CA LEU A 35 -5.42 6.25 -9.52
C LEU A 35 -6.75 5.50 -9.56
N GLU A 36 -6.76 4.27 -9.05
CA GLU A 36 -7.93 3.44 -8.89
C GLU A 36 -8.01 2.88 -7.49
N GLU A 37 -9.22 2.82 -6.98
CA GLU A 37 -9.53 2.25 -5.67
C GLU A 37 -10.59 1.15 -5.79
N GLU A 38 -10.40 0.08 -5.04
CA GLU A 38 -11.37 -1.01 -4.92
C GLU A 38 -11.62 -1.31 -3.46
N LYS A 39 -12.88 -1.23 -3.03
CA LYS A 39 -13.26 -1.59 -1.67
C LYS A 39 -13.15 -3.10 -1.44
N LEU A 40 -12.68 -3.48 -0.26
CA LEU A 40 -12.56 -4.87 0.16
C LEU A 40 -13.56 -5.24 1.24
N THR A 41 -14.16 -6.42 1.10
CA THR A 41 -15.03 -6.98 2.13
C THR A 41 -14.43 -8.28 2.66
N ASN A 42 -13.87 -8.23 3.88
CA ASN A 42 -13.37 -9.38 4.66
C ASN A 42 -12.29 -10.26 3.97
N CYS A 43 -11.67 -9.84 2.87
CA CYS A 43 -10.60 -10.60 2.22
C CYS A 43 -9.20 -10.26 2.73
N VAL A 44 -9.02 -9.11 3.38
CA VAL A 44 -7.80 -8.72 4.09
C VAL A 44 -8.16 -8.33 5.51
N ARG A 45 -7.46 -8.88 6.51
CA ARG A 45 -7.67 -8.60 7.92
C ARG A 45 -6.33 -8.26 8.58
N TYR A 46 -6.30 -7.14 9.32
CA TYR A 46 -5.07 -6.62 9.95
C TYR A 46 -3.88 -6.53 8.98
N GLY A 47 -4.13 -6.12 7.73
CA GLY A 47 -3.13 -6.07 6.66
C GLY A 47 -2.72 -7.43 6.08
N CYS A 48 -3.26 -8.55 6.56
CA CYS A 48 -2.95 -9.89 6.09
C CYS A 48 -4.04 -10.42 5.14
N VAL A 49 -3.66 -10.87 3.97
CA VAL A 49 -4.57 -11.53 3.01
C VAL A 49 -5.12 -12.81 3.63
N GLN A 50 -6.44 -12.88 3.76
CA GLN A 50 -7.18 -14.06 4.27
C GLN A 50 -7.81 -14.86 3.13
N ASN A 51 -8.34 -14.17 2.13
CA ASN A 51 -8.91 -14.77 0.93
C ASN A 51 -8.10 -14.35 -0.28
N VAL A 52 -7.24 -15.27 -0.73
CA VAL A 52 -6.31 -15.05 -1.85
C VAL A 52 -7.07 -14.75 -3.14
N GLU A 53 -8.13 -15.52 -3.46
CA GLU A 53 -8.87 -15.40 -4.71
C GLU A 53 -9.64 -14.06 -4.80
N ASN A 54 -10.33 -13.67 -3.73
CA ASN A 54 -11.04 -12.39 -3.70
C ASN A 54 -10.08 -11.20 -3.78
N THR A 55 -8.92 -11.29 -3.11
CA THR A 55 -7.88 -10.26 -3.17
C THR A 55 -7.29 -10.15 -4.57
N LYS A 56 -6.95 -11.29 -5.20
CA LYS A 56 -6.51 -11.37 -6.59
C LYS A 56 -7.51 -10.68 -7.53
N ASN A 57 -8.80 -11.04 -7.42
CA ASN A 57 -9.84 -10.47 -8.28
C ASN A 57 -9.98 -8.95 -8.11
N ALA A 58 -9.82 -8.42 -6.89
CA ALA A 58 -9.81 -6.99 -6.63
C ALA A 58 -8.59 -6.30 -7.27
N ILE A 59 -7.40 -6.89 -7.14
CA ILE A 59 -6.18 -6.38 -7.80
C ILE A 59 -6.34 -6.38 -9.32
N MET A 60 -6.86 -7.47 -9.90
CA MET A 60 -7.12 -7.56 -11.34
C MET A 60 -8.04 -6.45 -11.85
N ARG A 61 -9.11 -6.12 -11.10
CA ARG A 61 -10.01 -5.03 -11.48
C ARG A 61 -9.29 -3.68 -11.50
N ILE A 62 -8.44 -3.41 -10.50
CA ILE A 62 -7.62 -2.19 -10.45
C ILE A 62 -6.65 -2.13 -11.64
N VAL A 63 -5.90 -3.20 -11.87
CA VAL A 63 -4.92 -3.26 -12.98
C VAL A 63 -5.61 -3.00 -14.31
N LYS A 64 -6.72 -3.68 -14.60
CA LYS A 64 -7.48 -3.47 -15.85
C LYS A 64 -8.02 -2.05 -15.99
N LYS A 65 -8.50 -1.43 -14.91
CA LYS A 65 -8.95 -0.04 -14.94
C LYS A 65 -7.82 0.93 -15.26
N LEU A 66 -6.65 0.70 -14.68
CA LEU A 66 -5.44 1.49 -14.93
C LEU A 66 -4.92 1.29 -16.36
N GLU A 67 -4.85 0.05 -16.86
CA GLU A 67 -4.46 -0.28 -18.24
C GLU A 67 -5.35 0.42 -19.27
N ASN A 68 -6.67 0.40 -19.05
CA ASN A 68 -7.61 1.09 -19.92
C ASN A 68 -7.39 2.61 -19.97
N LYS A 69 -6.98 3.22 -18.84
CA LYS A 69 -6.71 4.66 -18.76
C LYS A 69 -5.40 5.06 -19.42
N ILE A 70 -4.35 4.24 -19.25
CA ILE A 70 -3.03 4.53 -19.83
C ILE A 70 -2.88 4.01 -21.27
N LYS A 71 -3.83 3.17 -21.76
CA LYS A 71 -3.78 2.49 -23.06
C LYS A 71 -2.48 1.70 -23.24
N GLY A 72 -2.14 0.90 -22.25
CA GLY A 72 -0.94 0.09 -22.20
C GLY A 72 -1.11 -1.07 -21.23
N ASP A 73 -0.24 -2.08 -21.32
CA ASP A 73 -0.23 -3.25 -20.46
C ASP A 73 0.70 -3.01 -19.26
N ILE A 74 0.21 -3.24 -18.06
CA ILE A 74 1.03 -3.17 -16.83
C ILE A 74 1.76 -4.50 -16.67
N THR A 75 3.07 -4.48 -16.84
CA THR A 75 3.93 -5.67 -16.75
C THR A 75 4.57 -5.86 -15.38
N ASP A 76 4.83 -4.76 -14.69
CA ASP A 76 5.53 -4.75 -13.42
C ASP A 76 4.83 -3.83 -12.41
N VAL A 77 4.89 -4.20 -11.12
CA VAL A 77 4.35 -3.39 -10.03
C VAL A 77 5.26 -3.39 -8.81
N TYR A 78 5.25 -2.30 -8.07
CA TYR A 78 5.74 -2.21 -6.71
C TYR A 78 4.55 -2.38 -5.75
N VAL A 79 4.71 -3.19 -4.71
CA VAL A 79 3.60 -3.53 -3.82
C VAL A 79 3.95 -3.15 -2.39
N GLY A 80 3.07 -2.38 -1.76
CA GLY A 80 3.18 -2.06 -0.35
C GLY A 80 2.93 -3.28 0.53
N ILE A 81 3.80 -3.51 1.52
CA ILE A 81 3.61 -4.52 2.54
C ILE A 81 3.44 -3.87 3.90
N ASN A 82 2.37 -4.21 4.58
CA ASN A 82 2.08 -3.85 5.96
C ASN A 82 1.28 -4.99 6.62
N GLY A 83 1.10 -4.95 7.95
CA GLY A 83 0.28 -5.93 8.66
C GLY A 83 0.74 -6.17 10.09
N ARG A 84 -0.14 -6.75 10.89
CA ARG A 84 0.01 -6.83 12.37
C ARG A 84 1.26 -7.55 12.88
N SER A 85 1.94 -8.36 12.07
CA SER A 85 3.16 -9.05 12.49
C SER A 85 4.44 -8.32 12.11
N LEU A 86 4.31 -7.19 11.37
CA LEU A 86 5.43 -6.43 10.89
C LEU A 86 6.05 -5.60 12.02
N HIS A 87 7.34 -5.82 12.30
CA HIS A 87 8.08 -5.09 13.33
C HIS A 87 9.58 -5.09 13.05
N SER A 88 10.32 -4.23 13.73
CA SER A 88 11.78 -4.17 13.64
C SER A 88 12.44 -5.05 14.71
N VAL A 89 13.54 -5.70 14.34
CA VAL A 89 14.40 -6.48 15.24
C VAL A 89 15.83 -5.97 15.06
N PRO A 90 16.49 -5.50 16.14
CA PRO A 90 17.88 -5.08 16.07
C PRO A 90 18.79 -6.28 15.76
N THR A 91 19.79 -6.05 14.93
CA THR A 91 20.78 -7.04 14.50
C THR A 91 22.11 -6.35 14.36
N GLU A 92 23.18 -7.03 14.69
CA GLU A 92 24.54 -6.49 14.66
C GLU A 92 25.46 -7.47 13.93
N ILE A 93 26.34 -6.95 13.08
CA ILE A 93 27.37 -7.74 12.38
C ILE A 93 28.73 -7.12 12.60
N ASP A 94 29.67 -7.96 13.05
CA ASP A 94 31.10 -7.65 13.13
C ASP A 94 31.86 -8.34 12.00
N ARG A 95 32.80 -7.62 11.39
CA ARG A 95 33.72 -8.17 10.41
C ARG A 95 35.12 -7.59 10.57
N ASN A 96 36.13 -8.47 10.66
CA ASN A 96 37.52 -8.06 10.49
C ASN A 96 37.80 -7.70 9.04
N LEU A 97 38.53 -6.62 8.82
CA LEU A 97 38.88 -6.08 7.52
C LEU A 97 40.37 -6.22 7.27
N ASN A 98 40.78 -6.21 6.01
CA ASN A 98 42.16 -6.02 5.64
C ASN A 98 42.53 -4.53 5.81
N ILE A 99 43.43 -4.21 6.72
CA ILE A 99 43.86 -2.82 7.06
C ILE A 99 44.39 -2.07 5.82
N ALA A 100 44.91 -2.80 4.82
CA ALA A 100 45.43 -2.20 3.59
C ALA A 100 44.36 -1.67 2.64
N GLU A 101 43.09 -1.98 2.87
CA GLU A 101 41.98 -1.66 1.95
C GLU A 101 40.98 -0.72 2.60
N SER A 102 40.47 0.24 1.82
CA SER A 102 39.38 1.08 2.25
C SER A 102 38.03 0.35 2.16
N ILE A 103 37.11 0.66 3.07
CA ILE A 103 35.75 0.14 3.06
C ILE A 103 35.01 0.63 1.82
N THR A 104 34.48 -0.29 1.01
CA THR A 104 33.72 0.01 -0.19
C THR A 104 32.21 -0.09 0.04
N LYS A 105 31.43 0.51 -0.85
CA LYS A 105 29.96 0.29 -0.89
C LYS A 105 29.60 -1.19 -0.98
N GLN A 106 30.39 -1.97 -1.74
CA GLN A 106 30.18 -3.40 -1.92
C GLN A 106 30.39 -4.17 -0.61
N ASN A 107 31.39 -3.78 0.22
CA ASN A 107 31.59 -4.38 1.54
C ASN A 107 30.37 -4.17 2.43
N ILE A 108 29.81 -2.94 2.47
CA ILE A 108 28.62 -2.63 3.24
C ILE A 108 27.41 -3.44 2.75
N GLU A 109 27.19 -3.51 1.42
CA GLU A 109 26.07 -4.27 0.85
C GLU A 109 26.20 -5.78 1.12
N ASN A 110 27.41 -6.33 1.07
CA ASN A 110 27.65 -7.73 1.43
C ASN A 110 27.33 -8.02 2.90
N LEU A 111 27.71 -7.11 3.81
CA LEU A 111 27.37 -7.23 5.24
C LEU A 111 25.88 -7.11 5.49
N LYS A 112 25.22 -6.17 4.82
CA LYS A 112 23.78 -5.99 4.85
C LYS A 112 23.05 -7.26 4.39
N ASN A 113 23.49 -7.86 3.27
CA ASN A 113 22.93 -9.10 2.76
C ASN A 113 23.17 -10.29 3.68
N SER A 114 24.30 -10.33 4.39
CA SER A 114 24.56 -11.34 5.40
C SER A 114 23.63 -11.20 6.59
N ALA A 115 23.47 -9.97 7.13
CA ALA A 115 22.55 -9.65 8.21
C ALA A 115 21.08 -9.96 7.83
N PHE A 116 20.69 -9.66 6.60
CA PHE A 116 19.35 -9.95 6.10
C PHE A 116 19.04 -11.45 6.10
N LYS A 117 20.00 -12.28 5.76
CA LYS A 117 19.83 -13.75 5.62
C LYS A 117 19.92 -14.52 6.93
N GLU A 118 20.34 -13.89 8.04
CA GLU A 118 20.39 -14.57 9.32
C GLU A 118 19.02 -15.09 9.73
N PRO A 119 18.90 -16.37 10.12
CA PRO A 119 17.62 -16.95 10.53
C PRO A 119 17.02 -16.22 11.73
N ILE A 120 15.71 -16.04 11.73
CA ILE A 120 14.93 -15.56 12.86
C ILE A 120 13.82 -16.56 13.14
N ALA A 121 13.75 -17.06 14.36
CA ALA A 121 12.71 -18.03 14.72
C ALA A 121 11.30 -17.44 14.48
N SER A 122 10.47 -18.18 13.76
CA SER A 122 9.05 -17.87 13.50
C SER A 122 8.77 -16.62 12.64
N TYR A 123 9.81 -15.94 12.13
CA TYR A 123 9.68 -14.75 11.30
C TYR A 123 10.52 -14.86 10.03
N GLU A 124 10.12 -14.07 9.03
CA GLU A 124 10.82 -13.91 7.76
C GLU A 124 11.29 -12.46 7.62
N PRO A 125 12.54 -12.19 7.20
CA PRO A 125 12.99 -10.84 6.92
C PRO A 125 12.30 -10.28 5.67
N ILE A 126 11.80 -9.05 5.81
CA ILE A 126 11.13 -8.31 4.72
C ILE A 126 12.05 -7.23 4.18
N ASP A 127 12.73 -6.50 5.08
CA ASP A 127 13.67 -5.44 4.74
C ASP A 127 14.74 -5.30 5.83
N ILE A 128 15.80 -4.52 5.56
CA ILE A 128 16.86 -4.24 6.52
C ILE A 128 17.37 -2.80 6.35
N VAL A 129 17.40 -2.06 7.44
CA VAL A 129 17.79 -0.66 7.48
C VAL A 129 19.04 -0.52 8.35
N PRO A 130 20.12 0.09 7.86
CA PRO A 130 21.28 0.38 8.71
C PRO A 130 20.92 1.45 9.75
N GLN A 131 21.45 1.27 10.95
CA GLN A 131 21.26 2.19 12.06
C GLN A 131 22.54 2.96 12.38
N THR A 132 23.63 2.25 12.66
CA THR A 132 24.92 2.85 13.06
C THR A 132 26.07 2.03 12.54
N TYR A 133 27.13 2.71 12.13
CA TYR A 133 28.38 2.10 11.68
C TYR A 133 29.51 2.42 12.67
N TYR A 134 30.34 1.44 12.94
CA TYR A 134 31.56 1.61 13.74
C TYR A 134 32.75 1.05 12.96
N VAL A 135 33.83 1.82 12.87
CA VAL A 135 35.13 1.38 12.32
C VAL A 135 36.15 1.47 13.46
N ASP A 136 36.80 0.34 13.80
CA ASP A 136 37.67 0.20 14.94
C ASP A 136 37.04 0.77 16.24
N ASN A 137 35.77 0.40 16.51
CA ASN A 137 34.96 0.84 17.63
C ASN A 137 34.66 2.36 17.67
N LYS A 138 34.93 3.11 16.62
CA LYS A 138 34.56 4.53 16.50
C LYS A 138 33.36 4.67 15.58
N GLU A 139 32.34 5.37 16.06
CA GLU A 139 31.16 5.67 15.26
C GLU A 139 31.51 6.49 14.02
N GLN A 140 30.98 6.10 12.86
CA GLN A 140 31.18 6.74 11.58
C GLN A 140 29.82 6.97 10.90
N PRO A 141 29.46 8.21 10.59
CA PRO A 141 28.22 8.50 9.86
C PRO A 141 28.20 7.87 8.45
N ASN A 142 29.37 7.82 7.80
CA ASN A 142 29.58 7.15 6.53
C ASN A 142 30.91 6.38 6.56
N PRO A 143 30.89 5.05 6.60
CA PRO A 143 32.09 4.23 6.64
C PRO A 143 32.79 4.07 5.30
N VAL A 144 32.14 4.41 4.16
CA VAL A 144 32.71 4.23 2.82
C VAL A 144 33.93 5.16 2.64
N GLY A 145 35.06 4.56 2.27
CA GLY A 145 36.35 5.25 2.14
C GLY A 145 37.19 5.27 3.42
N CYS A 146 36.63 4.87 4.57
CA CYS A 146 37.42 4.71 5.80
C CYS A 146 38.33 3.47 5.67
N CYS A 147 39.50 3.53 6.34
CA CYS A 147 40.40 2.39 6.55
C CYS A 147 40.32 1.98 8.03
N GLY A 148 40.34 0.67 8.30
CA GLY A 148 40.30 0.15 9.65
C GLY A 148 40.49 -1.36 9.67
N GLY A 149 40.83 -1.92 10.84
CA GLY A 149 40.98 -3.37 11.06
C GLY A 149 39.64 -4.10 11.28
N SER A 150 38.60 -3.37 11.62
CA SER A 150 37.27 -3.95 11.85
C SER A 150 36.13 -2.99 11.48
N ILE A 151 35.01 -3.58 11.09
CA ILE A 151 33.76 -2.86 10.93
C ILE A 151 32.65 -3.59 11.69
N ASN A 152 31.87 -2.83 12.47
CA ASN A 152 30.65 -3.27 13.10
C ASN A 152 29.49 -2.43 12.56
N ILE A 153 28.40 -3.09 12.20
CA ILE A 153 27.19 -2.42 11.69
C ILE A 153 25.99 -2.89 12.50
N LYS A 154 25.30 -1.94 13.10
CA LYS A 154 23.98 -2.15 13.69
C LYS A 154 22.90 -1.91 12.66
N PHE A 155 21.99 -2.86 12.56
CA PHE A 155 20.84 -2.80 11.65
C PHE A 155 19.52 -2.97 12.43
N ASN A 156 18.45 -2.43 11.87
CA ASN A 156 17.10 -2.85 12.17
C ASN A 156 16.59 -3.72 11.02
N ARG A 157 16.36 -5.01 11.27
CA ARG A 157 15.68 -5.90 10.34
C ARG A 157 14.18 -5.75 10.52
N ILE A 158 13.48 -5.52 9.42
CA ILE A 158 12.02 -5.53 9.39
C ILE A 158 11.59 -6.96 9.10
N VAL A 159 10.84 -7.53 10.01
CA VAL A 159 10.43 -8.93 9.95
C VAL A 159 8.92 -9.07 10.08
N ALA A 160 8.39 -10.17 9.54
CA ALA A 160 6.97 -10.51 9.65
C ALA A 160 6.78 -12.03 9.74
N LYS A 161 5.58 -12.48 10.14
CA LYS A 161 5.23 -13.89 9.99
C LYS A 161 5.24 -14.28 8.50
N PRO A 162 5.76 -15.46 8.13
CA PRO A 162 5.87 -15.89 6.73
C PRO A 162 4.55 -15.80 5.96
N THR A 163 3.44 -16.08 6.62
CA THR A 163 2.09 -16.02 6.01
C THR A 163 1.72 -14.62 5.51
N LEU A 164 2.30 -13.54 6.06
CA LEU A 164 2.02 -12.18 5.61
C LEU A 164 2.43 -11.99 4.14
N LYS A 165 3.68 -12.29 3.83
CA LYS A 165 4.24 -12.15 2.48
C LYS A 165 3.75 -13.25 1.55
N LEU A 166 3.74 -14.52 2.00
CA LEU A 166 3.35 -15.67 1.20
C LEU A 166 1.92 -15.55 0.64
N ASN A 167 0.94 -15.14 1.44
CA ASN A 167 -0.43 -14.97 0.96
C ASN A 167 -0.56 -13.80 -0.02
N LEU A 168 0.22 -12.75 0.17
CA LEU A 168 0.30 -11.63 -0.75
C LEU A 168 0.93 -12.07 -2.09
N GLU A 169 2.04 -12.81 -2.06
CA GLU A 169 2.67 -13.41 -3.24
C GLU A 169 1.72 -14.36 -3.98
N ARG A 170 0.93 -15.16 -3.28
CA ARG A 170 -0.07 -16.04 -3.90
C ARG A 170 -1.17 -15.24 -4.61
N ALA A 171 -1.65 -14.16 -4.01
CA ALA A 171 -2.67 -13.31 -4.62
C ALA A 171 -2.15 -12.62 -5.90
N LEU A 172 -0.89 -12.19 -5.90
CA LEU A 172 -0.25 -11.51 -7.02
C LEU A 172 0.27 -12.48 -8.08
N GLY A 173 0.87 -13.60 -7.67
CA GLY A 173 1.43 -14.62 -8.59
C GLY A 173 0.37 -15.30 -9.46
N ALA A 174 -0.89 -15.31 -9.03
CA ALA A 174 -2.01 -15.82 -9.82
C ALA A 174 -2.50 -14.84 -10.93
N LEU A 175 -1.88 -13.64 -11.06
CA LEU A 175 -2.25 -12.62 -12.04
C LEU A 175 -1.59 -12.79 -13.42
N GLY A 176 -0.91 -13.91 -13.67
CA GLY A 176 -0.35 -14.24 -14.98
C GLY A 176 0.90 -13.43 -15.32
N ALA A 177 0.79 -12.49 -16.27
CA ALA A 177 1.95 -11.74 -16.76
C ALA A 177 2.44 -10.61 -15.83
N LEU A 178 1.68 -10.26 -14.79
CA LEU A 178 2.04 -9.20 -13.86
C LEU A 178 3.14 -9.65 -12.90
N ARG A 179 4.27 -8.94 -12.88
CA ARG A 179 5.42 -9.25 -12.02
C ARG A 179 5.51 -8.24 -10.88
N VAL A 180 5.76 -8.74 -9.67
CA VAL A 180 6.12 -7.89 -8.54
C VAL A 180 7.61 -7.58 -8.60
N LYS A 181 7.98 -6.32 -8.91
CA LYS A 181 9.39 -5.89 -8.91
C LYS A 181 9.99 -5.91 -7.51
N LYS A 182 9.24 -5.37 -6.55
CA LYS A 182 9.68 -5.35 -5.15
C LYS A 182 8.48 -5.15 -4.23
N PHE A 183 8.53 -5.80 -3.06
CA PHE A 183 7.71 -5.43 -1.92
C PHE A 183 8.39 -4.29 -1.16
N LEU A 184 7.63 -3.25 -0.85
CA LEU A 184 8.11 -2.08 -0.12
C LEU A 184 7.38 -1.99 1.22
N VAL A 185 8.11 -1.86 2.30
CA VAL A 185 7.49 -1.63 3.62
C VAL A 185 6.83 -0.25 3.61
N THR A 186 5.50 -0.23 3.64
CA THR A 186 4.70 1.00 3.42
C THR A 186 5.07 2.09 4.42
N SER A 187 5.24 1.76 5.71
CA SER A 187 5.59 2.74 6.74
C SER A 187 6.99 3.33 6.56
N LEU A 188 7.96 2.55 6.03
CA LEU A 188 9.30 3.06 5.71
C LEU A 188 9.26 3.98 4.49
N ALA A 189 8.51 3.61 3.44
CA ALA A 189 8.32 4.48 2.28
C ALA A 189 7.69 5.81 2.68
N MET A 190 6.66 5.79 3.54
CA MET A 190 6.06 7.01 4.07
C MET A 190 7.04 7.84 4.91
N ALA A 191 7.83 7.19 5.77
CA ALA A 191 8.80 7.89 6.60
C ALA A 191 9.87 8.61 5.77
N GLU A 192 10.33 7.99 4.69
CA GLU A 192 11.29 8.62 3.78
C GLU A 192 10.70 9.81 3.03
N SER A 193 9.43 9.74 2.62
CA SER A 193 8.76 10.73 1.80
C SER A 193 8.16 11.90 2.58
N ILE A 194 7.74 11.69 3.84
CA ILE A 194 6.90 12.64 4.60
C ILE A 194 7.66 13.30 5.74
N LEU A 195 8.60 12.58 6.36
CA LEU A 195 9.39 13.11 7.48
C LEU A 195 10.56 13.94 6.96
N THR A 196 10.75 15.12 7.52
CA THR A 196 11.93 15.93 7.21
C THR A 196 13.19 15.28 7.79
N GLU A 197 14.35 15.63 7.25
CA GLU A 197 15.63 15.21 7.79
C GLU A 197 15.85 15.71 9.23
N GLU A 198 15.40 16.93 9.52
CA GLU A 198 15.43 17.52 10.84
C GLU A 198 14.58 16.73 11.84
N GLU A 199 13.33 16.38 11.49
CA GLU A 199 12.47 15.55 12.33
C GLU A 199 13.11 14.21 12.65
N ARG A 200 13.65 13.52 11.64
CA ARG A 200 14.32 12.23 11.84
C ARG A 200 15.55 12.35 12.74
N THR A 201 16.28 13.45 12.63
CA THR A 201 17.49 13.70 13.44
C THR A 201 17.14 14.03 14.88
N LEU A 202 16.20 14.95 15.11
CA LEU A 202 15.79 15.36 16.46
C LEU A 202 15.01 14.29 17.21
N GLY A 203 14.37 13.39 16.47
CA GLY A 203 13.52 12.33 16.97
C GLY A 203 12.04 12.56 16.64
N CYS A 204 11.46 11.63 15.90
CA CYS A 204 10.05 11.67 15.54
C CYS A 204 9.41 10.29 15.52
N MET A 205 8.09 10.28 15.61
CA MET A 205 7.26 9.10 15.51
C MET A 205 6.26 9.29 14.36
N LEU A 206 6.34 8.44 13.34
CA LEU A 206 5.30 8.32 12.32
C LEU A 206 4.26 7.29 12.79
N VAL A 207 2.99 7.68 12.81
CA VAL A 207 1.86 6.84 13.23
C VAL A 207 0.90 6.69 12.05
N ASP A 208 0.94 5.54 11.39
CA ASP A 208 0.00 5.19 10.31
C ASP A 208 -1.21 4.48 10.90
N MET A 209 -2.30 5.22 11.05
CA MET A 209 -3.58 4.72 11.58
C MET A 209 -4.48 4.25 10.44
N GLY A 210 -4.41 2.96 10.14
CA GLY A 210 -5.23 2.29 9.15
C GLY A 210 -6.63 1.91 9.67
N ALA A 211 -7.32 1.07 8.90
CA ALA A 211 -8.64 0.57 9.31
C ALA A 211 -8.58 -0.44 10.47
N GLU A 212 -7.64 -1.39 10.42
CA GLU A 212 -7.52 -2.46 11.43
C GLU A 212 -6.14 -2.51 12.11
N THR A 213 -5.18 -1.70 11.65
CA THR A 213 -3.82 -1.64 12.20
C THR A 213 -3.38 -0.20 12.39
N THR A 214 -2.50 0.01 13.37
CA THR A 214 -1.74 1.23 13.56
C THR A 214 -0.26 0.88 13.58
N THR A 215 0.51 1.35 12.60
CA THR A 215 1.95 1.13 12.54
C THR A 215 2.68 2.34 13.11
N VAL A 216 3.54 2.09 14.08
CA VAL A 216 4.40 3.09 14.72
C VAL A 216 5.81 2.90 14.22
N THR A 217 6.43 3.97 13.73
CA THR A 217 7.80 3.98 13.24
C THR A 217 8.55 5.15 13.87
N ILE A 218 9.59 4.87 14.66
CA ILE A 218 10.34 5.87 15.44
C ILE A 218 11.73 6.06 14.84
N PHE A 219 12.07 7.31 14.56
CA PHE A 219 13.39 7.74 14.12
C PHE A 219 14.07 8.55 15.21
N LYS A 220 15.39 8.41 15.30
CA LYS A 220 16.27 9.21 16.15
C LYS A 220 17.66 9.25 15.51
N ASN A 221 18.34 10.38 15.59
CA ASN A 221 19.66 10.57 14.98
C ASN A 221 19.68 10.26 13.47
N GLY A 222 18.60 10.59 12.75
CA GLY A 222 18.47 10.39 11.32
C GLY A 222 18.15 8.94 10.89
N THR A 223 18.12 7.97 11.82
CA THR A 223 18.00 6.54 11.51
C THR A 223 16.75 5.92 12.14
N LEU A 224 16.29 4.81 11.57
CA LEU A 224 15.21 4.00 12.15
C LEU A 224 15.68 3.43 13.49
N ASN A 225 14.93 3.73 14.56
CA ASN A 225 15.16 3.17 15.88
C ASN A 225 14.23 2.00 16.19
N TYR A 226 12.96 2.13 15.84
CA TYR A 226 11.94 1.15 16.18
C TYR A 226 10.79 1.16 15.20
N MET A 227 10.19 -0.01 14.95
CA MET A 227 8.94 -0.14 14.22
C MET A 227 8.10 -1.29 14.78
N ALA A 228 6.80 -1.05 14.97
CA ALA A 228 5.83 -2.10 15.32
C ALA A 228 4.45 -1.80 14.76
N THR A 229 3.69 -2.85 14.47
CA THR A 229 2.30 -2.75 14.02
C THR A 229 1.35 -3.28 15.08
N LEU A 230 0.52 -2.39 15.58
CA LEU A 230 -0.52 -2.66 16.59
C LEU A 230 -1.83 -3.10 15.91
N PRO A 231 -2.57 -4.08 16.48
CA PRO A 231 -3.82 -4.58 15.92
C PRO A 231 -5.03 -3.70 16.26
N PHE A 232 -4.87 -2.39 16.17
CA PHE A 232 -5.88 -1.38 16.41
C PHE A 232 -5.99 -0.42 15.23
N GLY A 233 -7.19 0.03 14.92
CA GLY A 233 -7.41 1.00 13.85
C GLY A 233 -8.83 1.57 13.89
N GLY A 234 -9.19 2.33 12.86
CA GLY A 234 -10.48 3.00 12.77
C GLY A 234 -11.71 2.08 12.83
N ARG A 235 -11.55 0.82 12.42
CA ARG A 235 -12.63 -0.18 12.48
C ARG A 235 -12.92 -0.65 13.90
N ASN A 236 -11.98 -0.52 14.84
CA ASN A 236 -12.24 -0.78 16.25
C ASN A 236 -13.26 0.21 16.81
N LEU A 237 -13.15 1.50 16.46
CA LEU A 237 -14.16 2.50 16.84
C LEU A 237 -15.54 2.13 16.27
N THR A 238 -15.59 1.76 14.98
CA THR A 238 -16.83 1.34 14.33
C THR A 238 -17.46 0.13 15.03
N ARG A 239 -16.65 -0.88 15.37
CA ARG A 239 -17.13 -2.09 16.08
C ARG A 239 -17.62 -1.79 17.49
N ASP A 240 -16.98 -0.88 18.20
CA ASP A 240 -17.43 -0.48 19.53
C ASP A 240 -18.80 0.22 19.45
N LEU A 241 -19.02 1.03 18.42
CA LEU A 241 -20.34 1.64 18.16
C LEU A 241 -21.39 0.57 17.83
N VAL A 242 -21.08 -0.43 17.02
CA VAL A 242 -21.99 -1.55 16.72
C VAL A 242 -22.36 -2.34 17.96
N ASN A 243 -21.38 -2.62 18.82
CA ASN A 243 -21.58 -3.43 20.02
C ASN A 243 -22.27 -2.67 21.15
N GLY A 244 -22.05 -1.36 21.23
CA GLY A 244 -22.54 -0.52 22.32
C GLY A 244 -23.88 0.19 22.05
N LEU A 245 -24.25 0.37 20.78
CA LEU A 245 -25.46 1.08 20.38
C LEU A 245 -26.49 0.12 19.78
N GLN A 246 -27.72 0.19 20.24
CA GLN A 246 -28.80 -0.67 19.75
C GLN A 246 -29.11 -0.39 18.26
N ASN A 247 -29.50 -1.43 17.53
CA ASN A 247 -29.93 -1.34 16.12
C ASN A 247 -28.91 -0.68 15.17
N THR A 248 -27.61 -0.81 15.47
CA THR A 248 -26.52 -0.20 14.71
C THR A 248 -25.80 -1.24 13.87
N THR A 249 -25.84 -1.07 12.55
CA THR A 249 -25.01 -1.85 11.59
C THR A 249 -23.63 -1.23 11.44
N GLU A 250 -22.67 -1.99 10.86
CA GLU A 250 -21.32 -1.48 10.62
C GLU A 250 -21.32 -0.23 9.72
N ASP A 251 -22.15 -0.19 8.67
CA ASP A 251 -22.26 0.96 7.76
C ASP A 251 -22.84 2.20 8.48
N LYS A 252 -23.88 2.02 9.29
CA LYS A 252 -24.42 3.12 10.10
C LYS A 252 -23.40 3.64 11.11
N ALA A 253 -22.72 2.75 11.83
CA ALA A 253 -21.66 3.12 12.77
C ALA A 253 -20.53 3.89 12.09
N GLU A 254 -20.10 3.47 10.87
CA GLU A 254 -19.10 4.15 10.10
C GLU A 254 -19.56 5.55 9.66
N THR A 255 -20.83 5.67 9.25
CA THR A 255 -21.45 6.96 8.90
C THR A 255 -21.50 7.89 10.09
N VAL A 256 -21.96 7.41 11.24
CA VAL A 256 -22.01 8.17 12.50
C VAL A 256 -20.61 8.65 12.88
N LYS A 257 -19.62 7.76 12.93
CA LYS A 257 -18.22 8.09 13.25
C LYS A 257 -17.65 9.19 12.38
N LYS A 258 -17.93 9.18 11.07
CA LYS A 258 -17.43 10.18 10.11
C LYS A 258 -18.15 11.52 10.18
N ASN A 259 -19.44 11.52 10.51
CA ASN A 259 -20.28 12.71 10.43
C ASN A 259 -20.40 13.49 11.75
N ILE A 260 -19.97 12.93 12.89
CA ILE A 260 -19.89 13.70 14.15
C ILE A 260 -18.89 14.86 13.95
N ALA A 261 -19.36 16.07 14.26
CA ALA A 261 -18.53 17.27 14.08
C ALA A 261 -17.35 17.31 15.06
N GLU A 262 -17.59 16.93 16.31
CA GLU A 262 -16.61 16.94 17.40
C GLU A 262 -16.61 15.58 18.12
N PRO A 263 -16.07 14.51 17.49
CA PRO A 263 -16.17 13.14 18.00
C PRO A 263 -15.36 12.88 19.29
N LEU A 264 -14.51 13.83 19.69
CA LEU A 264 -13.68 13.75 20.89
C LEU A 264 -14.06 14.80 21.95
N ASN A 265 -15.17 15.52 21.75
CA ASN A 265 -15.69 16.49 22.72
C ASN A 265 -16.95 15.94 23.43
N ILE A 266 -16.81 15.60 24.73
CA ILE A 266 -17.93 15.07 25.54
C ILE A 266 -19.03 16.11 25.79
N GLU A 267 -18.70 17.41 25.70
CA GLU A 267 -19.62 18.51 25.86
C GLU A 267 -20.32 18.93 24.56
N ALA A 268 -20.02 18.24 23.44
CA ALA A 268 -20.64 18.53 22.15
C ALA A 268 -22.16 18.38 22.21
N THR A 269 -22.88 19.22 21.45
CA THR A 269 -24.34 19.16 21.34
C THR A 269 -24.76 17.81 20.77
N ASP A 270 -25.74 17.18 21.38
CA ASP A 270 -26.30 15.91 20.92
C ASP A 270 -27.10 16.12 19.63
N LEU A 271 -26.71 15.37 18.59
CA LEU A 271 -27.34 15.37 17.26
C LEU A 271 -27.73 13.94 16.91
N LEU A 272 -28.84 13.77 16.22
CA LEU A 272 -29.21 12.49 15.63
C LEU A 272 -28.57 12.34 14.25
N ILE A 273 -27.73 11.30 14.09
CA ILE A 273 -27.11 10.93 12.83
C ILE A 273 -27.57 9.50 12.51
N ASP A 274 -28.31 9.32 11.42
CA ASP A 274 -28.93 8.04 11.05
C ASP A 274 -29.77 7.41 12.20
N GLY A 275 -30.41 8.25 13.01
CA GLY A 275 -31.22 7.83 14.18
C GLY A 275 -30.39 7.46 15.41
N ILE A 276 -29.09 7.71 15.43
CA ILE A 276 -28.20 7.44 16.56
C ILE A 276 -27.79 8.77 17.21
N SER A 277 -27.87 8.84 18.54
CA SER A 277 -27.39 9.98 19.33
C SER A 277 -25.86 10.11 19.18
N SER A 278 -25.40 11.27 18.71
CA SER A 278 -23.96 11.56 18.62
C SER A 278 -23.29 11.53 19.99
N LYS A 279 -23.97 11.98 21.05
CA LYS A 279 -23.44 11.97 22.41
C LYS A 279 -23.21 10.56 22.94
N SER A 280 -24.13 9.63 22.64
CA SER A 280 -23.91 8.21 22.96
C SER A 280 -22.73 7.61 22.23
N ALA A 281 -22.54 7.95 20.95
CA ALA A 281 -21.42 7.48 20.14
C ALA A 281 -20.07 8.06 20.61
N ILE A 282 -20.03 9.33 21.01
CA ILE A 282 -18.82 10.04 21.46
C ILE A 282 -18.13 9.31 22.61
N ASN A 283 -18.86 8.79 23.59
CA ASN A 283 -18.26 8.05 24.71
C ASN A 283 -17.44 6.83 24.26
N TYR A 284 -17.95 6.05 23.31
CA TYR A 284 -17.24 4.90 22.75
C TYR A 284 -16.01 5.35 21.94
N ILE A 285 -16.16 6.41 21.13
CA ILE A 285 -15.07 6.97 20.32
C ILE A 285 -13.94 7.46 21.22
N ILE A 286 -14.23 8.24 22.27
CA ILE A 286 -13.23 8.75 23.21
C ILE A 286 -12.51 7.59 23.91
N SER A 287 -13.25 6.61 24.43
CA SER A 287 -12.66 5.48 25.15
C SER A 287 -11.69 4.70 24.28
N ARG A 288 -12.08 4.36 23.04
CA ARG A 288 -11.22 3.62 22.10
C ARG A 288 -10.04 4.46 21.62
N THR A 289 -10.25 5.73 21.33
CA THR A 289 -9.18 6.65 20.92
C THR A 289 -8.13 6.78 22.02
N SER A 290 -8.56 6.92 23.27
CA SER A 290 -7.68 6.96 24.44
C SER A 290 -6.82 5.70 24.57
N GLU A 291 -7.41 4.52 24.38
CA GLU A 291 -6.69 3.25 24.39
C GLU A 291 -5.65 3.18 23.27
N ILE A 292 -6.03 3.59 22.04
CA ILE A 292 -5.09 3.59 20.91
C ILE A 292 -3.91 4.52 21.19
N ILE A 293 -4.16 5.76 21.61
CA ILE A 293 -3.11 6.74 21.93
C ILE A 293 -2.18 6.22 23.03
N THR A 294 -2.75 5.64 24.09
CA THR A 294 -1.97 5.05 25.18
C THR A 294 -1.03 3.94 24.68
N ASN A 295 -1.54 3.04 23.82
CA ASN A 295 -0.73 1.96 23.27
C ASN A 295 0.31 2.45 22.25
N VAL A 296 0.01 3.50 21.48
CA VAL A 296 0.98 4.17 20.61
C VAL A 296 2.09 4.81 21.44
N ASN A 297 1.74 5.53 22.51
CA ASN A 297 2.73 6.20 23.37
C ASN A 297 3.67 5.19 24.06
N LYS A 298 3.15 4.02 24.47
CA LYS A 298 3.98 2.94 25.04
C LYS A 298 5.05 2.41 24.09
N GLN A 299 4.92 2.62 22.77
CA GLN A 299 5.95 2.18 21.83
C GLN A 299 7.27 2.94 22.00
N ILE A 300 7.25 4.14 22.60
CA ILE A 300 8.46 4.89 22.96
C ILE A 300 9.27 4.10 24.00
N GLU A 301 8.62 3.53 25.01
CA GLU A 301 9.27 2.71 26.03
C GLU A 301 9.83 1.40 25.43
N TYR A 302 9.06 0.74 24.54
CA TYR A 302 9.52 -0.46 23.84
C TYR A 302 10.69 -0.19 22.88
N ALA A 303 10.81 1.04 22.39
CA ALA A 303 11.96 1.51 21.63
C ALA A 303 13.18 1.82 22.53
N HIS A 304 13.07 1.63 23.83
CA HIS A 304 14.08 2.01 24.84
C HIS A 304 14.42 3.51 24.81
N LEU A 305 13.41 4.35 24.50
CA LEU A 305 13.50 5.80 24.45
C LEU A 305 12.67 6.44 25.57
N LYS A 306 12.98 7.70 25.87
CA LYS A 306 12.17 8.56 26.72
C LYS A 306 11.22 9.40 25.84
N SER A 307 10.11 9.87 26.40
CA SER A 307 9.19 10.79 25.67
C SER A 307 9.92 12.04 25.19
N SER A 308 10.94 12.51 25.92
CA SER A 308 11.77 13.64 25.51
C SER A 308 12.64 13.38 24.27
N ASP A 309 12.83 12.13 23.87
CA ASP A 309 13.59 11.75 22.68
C ASP A 309 12.75 11.84 21.40
N VAL A 310 11.41 11.96 21.51
CA VAL A 310 10.48 12.14 20.40
C VAL A 310 9.95 13.55 20.47
N LYS A 311 10.31 14.39 19.48
CA LYS A 311 9.91 15.80 19.42
C LYS A 311 8.62 16.01 18.64
N THR A 312 8.33 15.13 17.68
CA THR A 312 7.18 15.29 16.79
C THR A 312 6.51 13.94 16.53
N ILE A 313 5.18 13.93 16.63
CA ILE A 313 4.34 12.83 16.13
C ILE A 313 3.73 13.26 14.79
N VAL A 314 3.85 12.41 13.77
CA VAL A 314 3.27 12.63 12.46
C VAL A 314 2.18 11.59 12.22
N LEU A 315 0.94 12.03 12.09
CA LEU A 315 -0.24 11.17 11.89
C LEU A 315 -0.56 11.03 10.41
N VAL A 316 -0.73 9.79 9.96
CA VAL A 316 -1.15 9.43 8.60
C VAL A 316 -2.18 8.31 8.64
N GLY A 317 -2.79 8.00 7.50
CA GLY A 317 -3.76 6.91 7.38
C GLY A 317 -5.21 7.36 7.51
N GLY A 318 -6.13 6.45 7.16
CA GLY A 318 -7.56 6.78 7.09
C GLY A 318 -8.18 7.11 8.44
N ALA A 319 -7.76 6.42 9.51
CA ALA A 319 -8.28 6.66 10.86
C ALA A 319 -7.69 7.94 11.51
N ALA A 320 -6.51 8.38 11.06
CA ALA A 320 -5.94 9.65 11.53
C ALA A 320 -6.79 10.88 11.17
N LYS A 321 -7.71 10.75 10.21
CA LYS A 321 -8.65 11.81 9.79
C LYS A 321 -9.80 12.03 10.78
N LEU A 322 -9.89 11.26 11.89
CA LEU A 322 -10.89 11.53 12.93
C LEU A 322 -10.70 12.96 13.44
N LYS A 323 -11.77 13.74 13.38
CA LYS A 323 -11.72 15.16 13.76
C LYS A 323 -11.27 15.31 15.22
N GLY A 324 -10.36 16.24 15.48
CA GLY A 324 -9.80 16.47 16.81
C GLY A 324 -8.66 15.53 17.21
N LEU A 325 -8.41 14.45 16.47
CA LEU A 325 -7.43 13.42 16.85
C LEU A 325 -6.00 13.98 17.01
N GLN A 326 -5.60 14.90 16.13
CA GLN A 326 -4.29 15.55 16.23
C GLN A 326 -4.12 16.31 17.56
N ALA A 327 -5.13 17.06 17.97
CA ALA A 327 -5.13 17.79 19.25
C ALA A 327 -5.10 16.83 20.44
N GLU A 328 -5.89 15.76 20.37
CA GLU A 328 -5.96 14.70 21.41
C GLU A 328 -4.61 13.97 21.57
N PHE A 329 -3.91 13.66 20.47
CA PHE A 329 -2.56 13.13 20.53
C PHE A 329 -1.60 14.08 21.21
N LYS A 330 -1.59 15.37 20.82
CA LYS A 330 -0.73 16.39 21.43
C LYS A 330 -1.01 16.55 22.92
N GLU A 331 -2.28 16.61 23.31
CA GLU A 331 -2.69 16.76 24.70
C GLU A 331 -2.27 15.58 25.57
N ARG A 332 -2.54 14.35 25.12
CA ARG A 332 -2.25 13.14 25.91
C ARG A 332 -0.79 12.76 25.97
N THR A 333 -0.06 12.99 24.90
CA THR A 333 1.37 12.60 24.81
C THR A 333 2.30 13.73 25.24
N GLN A 334 1.85 14.97 25.27
CA GLN A 334 2.64 16.19 25.46
C GLN A 334 3.74 16.34 24.40
N ILE A 335 3.54 15.73 23.21
CA ILE A 335 4.48 15.78 22.08
C ILE A 335 3.80 16.56 20.95
N GLU A 336 4.54 17.44 20.28
CA GLU A 336 4.03 18.16 19.11
C GLU A 336 3.53 17.18 18.05
N THR A 337 2.33 17.42 17.55
CA THR A 337 1.65 16.49 16.64
C THR A 337 1.19 17.22 15.39
N ARG A 338 1.50 16.67 14.20
CA ARG A 338 1.04 17.19 12.91
C ARG A 338 0.46 16.07 12.04
N MET A 339 -0.35 16.47 11.07
CA MET A 339 -0.77 15.57 10.00
C MET A 339 0.34 15.41 8.96
N GLY A 340 0.48 14.21 8.43
CA GLY A 340 1.33 13.96 7.27
C GLY A 340 0.69 14.51 6.00
N THR A 341 1.51 14.93 5.06
CA THR A 341 1.10 15.50 3.77
C THR A 341 1.63 14.66 2.62
N THR A 342 1.03 14.80 1.45
CA THR A 342 1.54 14.17 0.22
C THR A 342 2.99 14.59 -0.02
N PRO A 343 3.87 13.66 -0.43
CA PRO A 343 5.27 13.95 -0.71
C PRO A 343 5.40 15.13 -1.71
N PRO A 344 6.29 16.11 -1.46
CA PRO A 344 6.42 17.30 -2.32
C PRO A 344 6.78 17.00 -3.77
N ILE A 345 7.47 15.88 -4.02
CA ILE A 345 7.87 15.43 -5.36
C ILE A 345 6.68 14.97 -6.21
N ILE A 346 5.56 14.65 -5.57
CA ILE A 346 4.35 14.15 -6.25
C ILE A 346 3.51 15.33 -6.75
N ASN A 347 3.42 15.45 -8.06
CA ASN A 347 2.50 16.36 -8.74
C ASN A 347 1.24 15.58 -9.17
N ILE A 348 0.08 15.95 -8.64
CA ILE A 348 -1.21 15.32 -8.99
C ILE A 348 -1.85 16.15 -10.07
N LEU A 349 -1.89 15.64 -11.30
CA LEU A 349 -2.44 16.34 -12.46
C LEU A 349 -3.96 16.16 -12.60
N ASN A 350 -4.50 15.06 -12.08
CA ASN A 350 -5.94 14.82 -12.09
C ASN A 350 -6.59 15.40 -10.83
N HIS A 351 -7.41 16.44 -11.00
CA HIS A 351 -8.10 17.14 -9.90
C HIS A 351 -9.13 16.29 -9.14
N GLU A 352 -9.55 15.14 -9.67
CA GLU A 352 -10.42 14.20 -8.97
C GLU A 352 -9.68 13.40 -7.90
N ILE A 353 -8.35 13.34 -7.98
CA ILE A 353 -7.53 12.62 -7.01
C ILE A 353 -7.28 13.50 -5.78
N ASN A 354 -7.84 13.07 -4.65
CA ASN A 354 -7.61 13.77 -3.39
C ASN A 354 -6.21 13.46 -2.82
N LYS A 355 -5.34 14.44 -2.88
CA LYS A 355 -3.94 14.32 -2.42
C LYS A 355 -3.78 13.91 -0.95
N PHE A 356 -4.78 14.16 -0.10
CA PHE A 356 -4.72 13.83 1.32
C PHE A 356 -5.23 12.40 1.65
N GLU A 357 -5.76 11.68 0.67
CA GLU A 357 -6.38 10.37 0.91
C GLU A 357 -5.51 9.16 0.59
N HIS A 358 -4.48 9.36 -0.22
CA HIS A 358 -3.71 8.27 -0.81
C HIS A 358 -2.21 8.38 -0.54
N ILE A 359 -1.86 8.96 0.62
CA ILE A 359 -0.45 9.19 1.02
C ILE A 359 0.39 7.91 0.93
N GLN A 360 -0.18 6.76 1.33
CA GLN A 360 0.50 5.46 1.30
C GLN A 360 0.97 5.11 -0.12
N VAL A 361 0.06 5.10 -1.10
CA VAL A 361 0.42 4.75 -2.49
C VAL A 361 1.33 5.79 -3.12
N PHE A 362 1.19 7.08 -2.78
CA PHE A 362 2.10 8.13 -3.26
C PHE A 362 3.51 7.93 -2.71
N SER A 363 3.66 7.60 -1.44
CA SER A 363 4.96 7.29 -0.85
C SER A 363 5.59 6.01 -1.44
N LEU A 364 4.76 5.03 -1.82
CA LEU A 364 5.24 3.85 -2.54
C LEU A 364 5.75 4.21 -3.95
N LEU A 365 5.07 5.12 -4.66
CA LEU A 365 5.53 5.61 -5.97
C LEU A 365 6.85 6.38 -5.85
N ASP A 366 6.98 7.26 -4.85
CA ASP A 366 8.22 7.99 -4.56
C ASP A 366 9.37 7.04 -4.26
N LYS A 367 9.15 6.07 -3.36
CA LYS A 367 10.16 5.04 -3.06
C LYS A 367 10.51 4.19 -4.28
N ALA A 368 9.54 3.80 -5.08
CA ALA A 368 9.75 3.06 -6.31
C ALA A 368 10.58 3.87 -7.32
N ALA A 369 10.32 5.18 -7.44
CA ALA A 369 11.06 6.08 -8.29
C ALA A 369 12.53 6.24 -7.91
N SER A 370 12.85 6.12 -6.61
CA SER A 370 14.23 6.19 -6.13
C SER A 370 15.06 4.93 -6.41
N ILE A 371 14.40 3.79 -6.69
CA ILE A 371 15.06 2.48 -6.87
C ILE A 371 14.89 1.89 -8.26
N ILE A 372 14.01 2.44 -9.10
CA ILE A 372 13.83 1.95 -10.48
C ILE A 372 15.07 2.24 -11.30
N ALA A 373 15.54 1.25 -12.05
CA ALA A 373 16.70 1.43 -12.92
C ALA A 373 16.37 2.41 -14.06
N ASP A 374 17.36 3.19 -14.48
CA ASP A 374 17.23 4.10 -15.61
C ASP A 374 16.79 3.37 -16.88
N GLY A 375 15.83 3.96 -17.59
CA GLY A 375 15.24 3.37 -18.79
C GLY A 375 14.24 2.23 -18.55
N SER A 376 14.07 1.76 -17.30
CA SER A 376 13.05 0.76 -16.96
C SER A 376 11.66 1.41 -16.84
N THR A 377 10.61 0.67 -17.23
CA THR A 377 9.22 1.10 -17.08
C THR A 377 8.38 -0.06 -16.55
N CYS A 378 7.28 0.26 -15.89
CA CYS A 378 6.30 -0.74 -15.42
C CYS A 378 5.16 -0.96 -16.44
N VAL A 379 5.11 -0.17 -17.51
CA VAL A 379 4.03 -0.20 -18.50
C VAL A 379 4.59 -0.33 -19.90
N ALA A 380 4.02 -1.24 -20.69
CA ALA A 380 4.23 -1.34 -22.12
C ALA A 380 3.07 -0.59 -22.82
N LEU A 381 3.37 0.61 -23.33
CA LEU A 381 2.38 1.40 -24.07
C LEU A 381 2.06 0.76 -25.40
N HIS A 382 0.78 0.74 -25.77
CA HIS A 382 0.35 0.29 -27.09
C HIS A 382 0.78 1.34 -28.13
N SER A 383 1.59 0.94 -29.12
CA SER A 383 1.91 1.80 -30.24
C SER A 383 0.65 1.99 -31.10
N PHE A 384 0.15 3.22 -31.20
CA PHE A 384 -0.78 3.53 -32.27
C PHE A 384 0.02 3.50 -33.58
N SER A 385 -0.16 2.46 -34.39
CA SER A 385 0.14 2.59 -35.81
C SER A 385 -0.85 3.61 -36.35
N THR A 386 -0.38 4.81 -36.66
CA THR A 386 -1.07 5.65 -37.61
C THR A 386 -1.12 4.84 -38.90
N ALA A 387 -2.25 4.15 -39.13
CA ALA A 387 -2.56 3.68 -40.47
C ALA A 387 -2.58 4.94 -41.35
N GLU A 388 -1.58 5.08 -42.20
CA GLU A 388 -1.59 6.05 -43.27
C GLU A 388 -2.91 5.84 -44.00
N ASP A 389 -3.72 6.90 -44.08
CA ASP A 389 -4.87 6.93 -44.94
C ASP A 389 -4.45 6.45 -46.35
N PRO A 390 -5.08 5.42 -46.90
CA PRO A 390 -4.77 5.05 -48.27
C PRO A 390 -5.17 6.23 -49.14
N THR A 391 -4.18 6.92 -49.68
CA THR A 391 -4.31 7.91 -50.73
C THR A 391 -5.31 7.42 -51.77
N ILE A 392 -6.43 8.13 -51.88
CA ILE A 392 -7.47 7.91 -52.91
C ILE A 392 -6.84 8.16 -54.25
N ASN A 393 -6.38 7.11 -54.90
CA ASN A 393 -6.11 7.13 -56.34
C ASN A 393 -7.43 7.04 -57.09
N THR A 394 -7.87 8.16 -57.60
CA THR A 394 -8.94 8.23 -58.62
C THR A 394 -8.47 7.61 -59.90
N ALA A 395 -8.73 6.33 -60.09
CA ALA A 395 -8.67 5.66 -61.39
C ALA A 395 -10.09 5.18 -61.76
N THR A 396 -10.54 5.65 -62.88
CA THR A 396 -11.80 5.40 -63.61
C THR A 396 -12.20 3.91 -63.62
N ALA A 397 -13.44 3.64 -63.19
CA ALA A 397 -14.04 2.32 -63.19
C ALA A 397 -14.52 1.89 -64.58
N PRO A 398 -14.34 0.64 -65.00
CA PRO A 398 -15.06 0.01 -66.11
C PRO A 398 -16.40 -0.58 -65.57
N LYS A 399 -17.44 -0.55 -66.49
CA LYS A 399 -18.80 -1.06 -66.23
C LYS A 399 -18.80 -2.57 -65.92
N PRO A 400 -19.70 -3.04 -65.06
CA PRO A 400 -19.85 -4.46 -64.76
C PRO A 400 -20.72 -5.18 -65.79
N GLU A 401 -20.27 -6.37 -66.22
CA GLU A 401 -21.07 -7.41 -66.87
C GLU A 401 -21.87 -8.23 -65.88
N PRO A 402 -23.01 -8.85 -66.27
CA PRO A 402 -23.93 -9.48 -65.33
C PRO A 402 -23.49 -10.90 -64.93
N GLU A 403 -23.36 -11.14 -63.62
CA GLU A 403 -23.06 -12.45 -63.03
C GLU A 403 -24.27 -13.38 -62.94
N GLU A 404 -24.10 -14.63 -63.40
CA GLU A 404 -24.98 -15.76 -63.21
C GLU A 404 -25.08 -16.22 -61.77
N LYS A 405 -26.30 -16.55 -61.29
CA LYS A 405 -26.57 -16.98 -59.93
C LYS A 405 -26.29 -18.48 -59.75
N GLU A 406 -25.30 -18.86 -58.95
CA GLU A 406 -25.15 -20.21 -58.41
C GLU A 406 -26.06 -20.49 -57.19
N PRO A 407 -26.49 -21.76 -56.97
CA PRO A 407 -27.50 -22.09 -55.96
C PRO A 407 -26.88 -22.19 -54.54
N ARG A 408 -27.56 -21.59 -53.56
CA ARG A 408 -27.19 -21.53 -52.16
C ARG A 408 -27.22 -22.90 -51.47
N LYS A 409 -26.10 -23.29 -50.82
CA LYS A 409 -26.04 -24.45 -49.89
C LYS A 409 -26.77 -24.12 -48.55
N PRO A 410 -27.42 -25.11 -47.90
CA PRO A 410 -28.20 -24.89 -46.70
C PRO A 410 -27.33 -24.55 -45.48
N LYS A 411 -27.75 -23.58 -44.66
CA LYS A 411 -27.11 -23.11 -43.46
C LYS A 411 -27.20 -24.19 -42.33
N LYS A 412 -26.07 -24.47 -41.65
CA LYS A 412 -26.06 -25.29 -40.43
C LYS A 412 -26.81 -24.58 -39.29
N PRO A 413 -27.55 -25.32 -38.44
CA PRO A 413 -28.32 -24.71 -37.33
C PRO A 413 -27.41 -24.10 -36.29
N GLY A 414 -27.78 -22.91 -35.80
CA GLY A 414 -27.01 -22.12 -34.84
C GLY A 414 -26.99 -22.71 -33.44
N MET A 415 -26.02 -22.30 -32.67
CA MET A 415 -25.71 -22.79 -31.31
C MET A 415 -26.91 -22.74 -30.33
N PHE A 416 -27.88 -21.87 -30.55
CA PHE A 416 -29.12 -21.72 -29.75
C PHE A 416 -30.10 -22.90 -29.87
N SER A 417 -30.13 -23.63 -31.01
CA SER A 417 -31.05 -24.76 -31.17
C SER A 417 -30.54 -26.01 -30.40
N ARG A 418 -29.22 -26.13 -30.18
CA ARG A 418 -28.63 -27.24 -29.39
C ARG A 418 -28.86 -27.05 -27.88
N PHE A 419 -29.00 -25.80 -27.42
CA PHE A 419 -29.28 -25.52 -25.99
C PHE A 419 -30.74 -25.84 -25.64
N LYS A 420 -31.69 -25.59 -26.56
CA LYS A 420 -33.11 -25.88 -26.32
C LYS A 420 -33.38 -27.38 -26.22
N THR A 421 -32.72 -28.19 -27.07
CA THR A 421 -32.87 -29.64 -27.08
C THR A 421 -32.21 -30.33 -25.84
N ALA A 422 -31.17 -29.70 -25.25
CA ALA A 422 -30.56 -30.19 -24.02
C ALA A 422 -31.39 -29.81 -22.77
N LEU A 423 -32.08 -28.67 -22.79
CA LEU A 423 -32.97 -28.27 -21.69
C LEU A 423 -34.26 -29.09 -21.65
N ASP A 424 -34.82 -29.38 -22.83
CA ASP A 424 -36.01 -30.25 -22.93
C ASP A 424 -35.76 -31.71 -22.49
N LYS A 425 -34.52 -32.22 -22.66
CA LYS A 425 -34.12 -33.55 -22.17
C LYS A 425 -33.95 -33.61 -20.66
N LEU A 426 -33.46 -32.55 -20.02
CA LEU A 426 -33.32 -32.45 -18.57
C LEU A 426 -34.66 -32.33 -17.84
N MET A 427 -35.68 -31.74 -18.50
CA MET A 427 -37.00 -31.59 -17.88
C MET A 427 -37.89 -32.85 -17.99
N THR A 428 -37.52 -33.81 -18.86
CA THR A 428 -38.25 -35.07 -19.00
C THR A 428 -37.67 -36.22 -18.15
N GLU A 429 -36.44 -36.08 -17.60
CA GLU A 429 -35.83 -37.09 -16.70
C GLU A 429 -36.27 -36.91 -15.22
N ASP A 430 -36.79 -35.71 -14.83
CA ASP A 430 -37.30 -35.46 -13.47
C ASP A 430 -38.77 -35.90 -13.23
N GLU A 431 -39.50 -36.36 -14.26
CA GLU A 431 -40.88 -36.85 -14.11
C GLU A 431 -40.98 -38.40 -13.96
N GLU A 432 -39.90 -39.16 -14.18
CA GLU A 432 -39.89 -40.60 -14.03
C GLU A 432 -39.35 -41.12 -12.66
N GLU A 433 -38.79 -40.27 -11.77
CA GLU A 433 -38.36 -40.67 -10.43
C GLU A 433 -39.34 -40.37 -9.29
N SER A 434 -40.60 -39.98 -9.60
CA SER A 434 -41.62 -39.68 -8.60
C SER A 434 -42.75 -40.73 -8.51
N GLU A 435 -42.65 -41.90 -9.20
CA GLU A 435 -43.57 -43.04 -9.10
C GLU A 435 -42.86 -44.40 -8.87
N GLU A 436 -42.03 -44.50 -7.80
CA GLU A 436 -41.74 -45.75 -7.14
C GLU A 436 -41.59 -45.58 -5.60
#